data_7eadb993ba5beb7cf3156c7f80c4ffdc
#
_entry.id   7eadb993ba5beb7cf3156c7f80c4ffdc
#
_cell.length_a   1.000
_cell.length_b   1.000
_cell.length_c   1.000
_cell.angle_alpha   90.00
_cell.angle_beta   90.00
_cell.angle_gamma   90.00
#
_symmetry.space_group_name_H-M   'P 1'
#
loop_
_entity.id
_entity.type
_entity.pdbx_description
1 polymer ?
#
loop_
_entity_poly.entity_id
_entity_poly.type
_entity_poly.pdbx_seq_one_letter_code
_entity_poly.pdbx_strand_id
1 'polypeptide(L)' 'MTSFTQLTIDPELDKLLRATVNASASDLHLTLGRPPMVRQSGDLIPIEGTTELNATELDRMIGSLFDDGKAKEFAH' A
#
# COMPACT_ATOMS: atom_id res chain seq x y z
N MET A 1 19.80 2.31 -11.86
CA MET A 1 19.42 1.74 -11.10
C MET A 1 19.29 2.12 -9.81
N THR A 2 19.83 2.96 -9.53
CA THR A 2 19.82 3.40 -8.21
C THR A 2 18.63 4.23 -7.87
N SER A 3 17.81 4.58 -8.83
CA SER A 3 16.67 5.42 -8.51
C SER A 3 15.70 4.74 -7.57
N PHE A 4 15.66 3.43 -7.55
CA PHE A 4 14.76 2.78 -6.65
C PHE A 4 15.16 2.94 -5.22
N THR A 5 16.43 3.06 -4.95
CA THR A 5 16.87 3.16 -3.57
C THR A 5 16.55 4.51 -3.00
N GLN A 6 16.15 5.44 -3.83
CA GLN A 6 15.81 6.76 -3.34
C GLN A 6 14.35 6.94 -3.06
N LEU A 7 13.54 5.97 -3.41
CA LEU A 7 12.14 6.05 -3.08
C LEU A 7 11.96 5.71 -1.62
N THR A 8 11.30 6.61 -0.91
CA THR A 8 11.02 6.39 0.48
C THR A 8 9.59 5.94 0.61
N ILE A 9 9.39 4.65 0.67
CA ILE A 9 8.07 4.10 0.82
C ILE A 9 7.82 3.85 2.29
N ASP A 10 6.62 4.14 2.75
CA ASP A 10 6.24 3.88 4.12
C ASP A 10 6.54 2.42 4.47
N PRO A 11 7.20 2.14 5.59
CA PRO A 11 7.57 0.76 5.92
C PRO A 11 6.39 -0.19 6.00
N GLU A 12 5.25 0.31 6.43
CA GLU A 12 4.07 -0.51 6.52
C GLU A 12 3.57 -0.86 5.13
N LEU A 13 3.57 0.11 4.22
CA LEU A 13 3.19 -0.15 2.85
C LEU A 13 4.14 -1.13 2.20
N ASP A 14 5.42 -1.01 2.48
CA ASP A 14 6.40 -1.94 1.96
C ASP A 14 6.11 -3.37 2.40
N LYS A 15 5.76 -3.56 3.66
CA LYS A 15 5.38 -4.88 4.15
C LYS A 15 4.16 -5.42 3.44
N LEU A 16 3.19 -4.57 3.19
CA LEU A 16 1.96 -5.00 2.52
C LEU A 16 2.23 -5.37 1.07
N LEU A 17 3.11 -4.64 0.42
CA LEU A 17 3.48 -4.97 -0.96
C LEU A 17 4.22 -6.30 -1.02
N ARG A 18 5.10 -6.54 -0.05
CA ARG A 18 5.81 -7.81 -0.01
C ARG A 18 4.86 -8.95 0.27
N ALA A 19 3.90 -8.74 1.15
CA ALA A 19 2.91 -9.76 1.44
C ALA A 19 2.08 -10.08 0.20
N THR A 20 1.78 -9.06 -0.60
CA THR A 20 1.03 -9.25 -1.83
C THR A 20 1.80 -10.13 -2.81
N VAL A 21 3.08 -9.86 -2.95
CA VAL A 21 3.94 -10.66 -3.83
C VAL A 21 4.06 -12.07 -3.31
N ASN A 22 4.28 -12.22 -2.01
CA ASN A 22 4.45 -13.54 -1.41
C ASN A 22 3.20 -14.40 -1.53
N ALA A 23 2.05 -13.78 -1.56
CA ALA A 23 0.79 -14.50 -1.70
C ALA A 23 0.44 -14.78 -3.15
N SER A 24 1.29 -14.34 -4.08
CA SER A 24 1.02 -14.45 -5.51
C SER A 24 -0.31 -13.79 -5.85
N ALA A 25 -0.61 -12.70 -5.18
CA ALA A 25 -1.84 -11.98 -5.40
C ALA A 25 -1.67 -10.99 -6.54
N SER A 26 -2.77 -10.65 -7.19
CA SER A 26 -2.72 -9.75 -8.33
C SER A 26 -2.85 -8.29 -7.94
N ASP A 27 -3.49 -8.00 -6.82
CA ASP A 27 -3.77 -6.63 -6.40
C ASP A 27 -3.68 -6.48 -4.90
N LEU A 28 -3.33 -5.28 -4.47
CA LEU A 28 -3.41 -4.91 -3.07
C LEU A 28 -4.48 -3.82 -2.95
N HIS A 29 -5.42 -4.02 -2.05
CA HIS A 29 -6.53 -3.08 -1.85
C HIS A 29 -6.41 -2.44 -0.48
N LEU A 30 -6.36 -1.12 -0.46
CA LEU A 30 -6.30 -0.33 0.77
C LEU A 30 -7.54 0.51 0.85
N THR A 31 -8.40 0.21 1.81
CA THR A 31 -9.67 0.88 1.95
C THR A 31 -9.84 1.35 3.39
N LEU A 32 -10.33 2.56 3.54
CA LEU A 32 -10.56 3.12 4.86
C LEU A 32 -11.58 2.27 5.62
N GLY A 33 -11.25 1.95 6.86
CA GLY A 33 -12.15 1.19 7.70
C GLY A 33 -12.10 -0.31 7.50
N ARG A 34 -11.17 -0.77 6.68
CA ARG A 34 -11.00 -2.21 6.45
C ARG A 34 -9.54 -2.58 6.53
N PRO A 35 -9.23 -3.83 6.85
CA PRO A 35 -7.84 -4.25 6.81
C PRO A 35 -7.33 -4.27 5.37
N PRO A 36 -6.02 -4.18 5.18
CA PRO A 36 -5.45 -4.35 3.83
C PRO A 36 -5.85 -5.71 3.29
N MET A 37 -6.24 -5.74 2.03
CA MET A 37 -6.69 -6.98 1.40
C MET A 37 -5.95 -7.21 0.12
N VAL A 38 -5.82 -8.47 -0.26
CA VAL A 38 -5.20 -8.83 -1.52
C VAL A 38 -6.19 -9.65 -2.34
N ARG A 39 -6.10 -9.54 -3.66
CA ARG A 39 -6.92 -10.37 -4.54
C ARG A 39 -6.11 -11.58 -4.92
N GLN A 40 -6.59 -12.73 -4.51
CA GLN A 40 -5.90 -13.98 -4.75
C GLN A 40 -6.91 -14.95 -5.36
N SER A 41 -6.61 -15.45 -6.54
CA SER A 41 -7.50 -16.37 -7.24
C SER A 41 -8.91 -15.82 -7.38
N GLY A 42 -9.01 -14.52 -7.61
CA GLY A 42 -10.30 -13.87 -7.80
C GLY A 42 -11.00 -13.42 -6.55
N ASP A 43 -10.50 -13.80 -5.39
CA ASP A 43 -11.14 -13.44 -4.11
C ASP A 43 -10.34 -12.40 -3.37
N LEU A 44 -11.03 -11.49 -2.70
CA LEU A 44 -10.38 -10.52 -1.83
C LEU A 44 -10.24 -11.13 -0.45
N ILE A 45 -9.01 -11.19 0.03
CA ILE A 45 -8.67 -11.82 1.28
C ILE A 45 -7.89 -10.84 2.15
N PRO A 46 -8.25 -10.68 3.42
CA PRO A 46 -7.48 -9.80 4.30
C PRO A 46 -6.09 -10.37 4.55
N ILE A 47 -5.11 -9.48 4.65
CA ILE A 47 -3.76 -9.89 4.96
C ILE A 47 -3.70 -10.22 6.45
N GLU A 48 -3.16 -11.38 6.75
CA GLU A 48 -3.07 -11.84 8.13
C GLU A 48 -2.23 -10.91 8.97
N GLY A 49 -2.66 -10.72 10.20
CA GLY A 49 -1.89 -9.88 11.12
C GLY A 49 -2.10 -8.39 10.96
N THR A 50 -3.04 -8.00 10.10
CA THR A 50 -3.32 -6.58 9.90
C THR A 50 -4.65 -6.21 10.55
N THR A 51 -4.84 -4.90 10.75
CA THR A 51 -6.06 -4.37 11.32
C THR A 51 -6.63 -3.34 10.37
N GLU A 52 -7.82 -2.87 10.69
CA GLU A 52 -8.49 -1.88 9.88
C GLU A 52 -7.65 -0.63 9.71
N LEU A 53 -7.65 -0.08 8.52
CA LEU A 53 -6.89 1.11 8.23
C LEU A 53 -7.68 2.36 8.63
N ASN A 54 -7.02 3.27 9.32
CA ASN A 54 -7.64 4.54 9.61
C ASN A 54 -7.13 5.57 8.61
N ALA A 55 -7.73 6.77 8.65
CA ALA A 55 -7.41 7.81 7.67
C ALA A 55 -5.94 8.21 7.74
N THR A 56 -5.39 8.28 8.95
CA THR A 56 -4.01 8.69 9.14
C THR A 56 -3.06 7.69 8.51
N GLU A 57 -3.30 6.42 8.74
CA GLU A 57 -2.45 5.37 8.17
C GLU A 57 -2.54 5.34 6.66
N LEU A 58 -3.75 5.45 6.15
CA LEU A 58 -3.96 5.40 4.71
C LEU A 58 -3.29 6.59 4.04
N ASP A 59 -3.45 7.78 4.60
CA ASP A 59 -2.81 8.97 4.07
C ASP A 59 -1.30 8.85 4.10
N ARG A 60 -0.75 8.31 5.18
CA ARG A 60 0.68 8.16 5.29
C ARG A 60 1.22 7.21 4.22
N MET A 61 0.55 6.10 4.04
CA MET A 61 1.01 5.11 3.08
C MET A 61 0.91 5.61 1.65
N ILE A 62 -0.22 6.18 1.30
CA ILE A 62 -0.42 6.67 -0.05
C ILE A 62 0.45 7.90 -0.31
N GLY A 63 0.58 8.75 0.69
CA GLY A 63 1.40 9.94 0.54
C GLY A 63 2.86 9.63 0.29
N SER A 64 3.35 8.52 0.83
CA SER A 64 4.74 8.17 0.64
C SER A 64 5.05 7.82 -0.81
N LEU A 65 4.06 7.48 -1.59
CA LEU A 65 4.25 7.18 -3.01
C LEU A 65 4.41 8.44 -3.85
N PHE A 66 3.98 9.57 -3.31
CA PHE A 66 3.99 10.81 -4.07
C PHE A 66 4.79 11.90 -3.38
N ASP A 67 5.78 11.54 -2.62
CA ASP A 67 6.44 12.54 -1.81
C ASP A 67 7.38 13.43 -2.58
N ASP A 68 7.72 13.17 -3.78
CA ASP A 68 8.57 14.02 -4.55
C ASP A 68 7.87 15.17 -5.18
N GLY A 69 6.74 15.58 -4.68
CA GLY A 69 5.96 16.63 -5.27
C GLY A 69 4.92 16.14 -6.23
N LYS A 70 4.93 14.89 -6.54
CA LYS A 70 3.94 14.36 -7.45
C LYS A 70 2.55 14.35 -6.86
N ALA A 71 2.46 14.31 -5.55
CA ALA A 71 1.16 14.40 -4.91
C ALA A 71 0.46 15.68 -5.25
N LYS A 72 1.22 16.75 -5.40
CA LYS A 72 0.63 18.03 -5.73
C LYS A 72 0.03 18.01 -7.11
N GLU A 73 0.67 17.32 -8.03
CA GLU A 73 0.16 17.24 -9.38
C GLU A 73 -1.13 16.47 -9.42
N PHE A 74 -1.22 15.43 -8.62
CA PHE A 74 -2.42 14.65 -8.60
C PHE A 74 -3.55 15.28 -7.83
N ALA A 75 -3.23 16.22 -6.98
CA ALA A 75 -4.25 16.87 -6.19
C ALA A 75 -5.09 17.85 -7.01
N HIS A 76 -4.69 18.11 -8.19
CA HIS A 76 -5.47 19.03 -9.05
C HIS A 76 -6.72 18.37 -9.61
#